data_38c17ab011452a2bf0e5498ca36865d1
#
_entry.id   38c17ab011452a2bf0e5498ca36865d1
#
_cell.length_a   1.000
_cell.length_b   1.000
_cell.length_c   1.000
_cell.angle_alpha   90.00
_cell.angle_beta   90.00
_cell.angle_gamma   90.00
#
_symmetry.space_group_name_H-M   'P 1'
#
loop_
_entity.id
_entity.type
_entity.pdbx_description
1 polymer ?
#
loop_
_entity_poly.entity_id
_entity_poly.type
_entity_poly.pdbx_seq_one_letter_code
_entity_poly.pdbx_strand_id
1 'polypeptide(L)'
;MTIEDRYRERYKSGDTPWDIGQPDFNLMEIVTQKPIPRCNVLDIGCGTGDNSIWLARNRFQVIGTDTSDIAIEKAKEKASKAKVDCDFMAVDFLRNKIKGAPFGFIFDRGCFHSFSSENDRGRFARNVAAHLGEAGLWLTIAGNADERRQGPGPPQRSAGDIVLAVEPYFEILSLQSSHFGSNRPNPPRAWRCLMQKRHVSLSVGAMLL
;
A
#
# COMPACT_ATOMS: atom_id res chain seq x y z
N MET A 1 -6.21 -3.44 -22.46
CA MET A 1 -5.15 -3.91 -21.54
C MET A 1 -5.55 -3.49 -20.14
N THR A 2 -5.73 -4.43 -19.24
CA THR A 2 -6.06 -4.16 -17.83
C THR A 2 -4.85 -3.59 -17.09
N ILE A 3 -5.07 -3.08 -15.86
CA ILE A 3 -3.96 -2.65 -14.99
C ILE A 3 -3.03 -3.86 -14.72
N GLU A 4 -3.61 -5.01 -14.46
CA GLU A 4 -2.91 -6.28 -14.20
C GLU A 4 -2.01 -6.69 -15.36
N ASP A 5 -2.55 -6.72 -16.60
CA ASP A 5 -1.79 -7.05 -17.80
C ASP A 5 -0.58 -6.14 -17.97
N ARG A 6 -0.78 -4.82 -17.74
CA ARG A 6 0.29 -3.83 -17.88
C ARG A 6 1.45 -4.08 -16.90
N TYR A 7 1.16 -4.36 -15.63
CA TYR A 7 2.22 -4.63 -14.65
C TYR A 7 2.88 -5.97 -14.91
N ARG A 8 2.12 -7.01 -15.27
CA ARG A 8 2.66 -8.33 -15.63
C ARG A 8 3.67 -8.25 -16.78
N GLU A 9 3.32 -7.53 -17.87
CA GLU A 9 4.24 -7.34 -19.00
C GLU A 9 5.51 -6.59 -18.60
N ARG A 10 5.41 -5.61 -17.71
CA ARG A 10 6.60 -4.89 -17.20
C ARG A 10 7.50 -5.78 -16.34
N TYR A 11 6.94 -6.70 -15.54
CA TYR A 11 7.74 -7.68 -14.80
C TYR A 11 8.40 -8.71 -15.72
N LYS A 12 7.76 -9.08 -16.84
CA LYS A 12 8.37 -9.94 -17.86
C LYS A 12 9.53 -9.26 -18.57
N SER A 13 9.35 -8.02 -18.99
CA SER A 13 10.37 -7.26 -19.71
C SER A 13 11.51 -6.76 -18.82
N GLY A 14 11.35 -6.80 -17.50
CA GLY A 14 12.32 -6.24 -16.55
C GLY A 14 12.27 -4.70 -16.44
N ASP A 15 11.32 -4.02 -17.10
CA ASP A 15 11.14 -2.57 -16.99
C ASP A 15 10.30 -2.23 -15.74
N THR A 16 10.92 -2.33 -14.58
CA THR A 16 10.29 -2.14 -13.27
C THR A 16 10.99 -1.03 -12.47
N PRO A 17 10.87 0.25 -12.87
CA PRO A 17 11.57 1.36 -12.21
C PRO A 17 11.16 1.60 -10.75
N TRP A 18 10.10 0.97 -10.29
CA TRP A 18 9.66 0.96 -8.89
C TRP A 18 10.34 -0.13 -8.05
N ASP A 19 10.94 -1.15 -8.68
CA ASP A 19 11.69 -2.21 -8.01
C ASP A 19 13.12 -1.72 -7.76
N ILE A 20 13.36 -1.20 -6.56
CA ILE A 20 14.61 -0.53 -6.21
C ILE A 20 15.56 -1.42 -5.40
N GLY A 21 15.17 -2.66 -5.08
CA GLY A 21 15.96 -3.63 -4.34
C GLY A 21 16.15 -3.29 -2.86
N GLN A 22 15.38 -2.34 -2.34
CA GLN A 22 15.41 -1.92 -0.94
C GLN A 22 14.04 -1.40 -0.49
N PRO A 23 13.74 -1.40 0.82
CA PRO A 23 12.48 -0.86 1.34
C PRO A 23 12.37 0.65 1.09
N ASP A 24 11.14 1.13 0.96
CA ASP A 24 10.87 2.56 0.82
C ASP A 24 11.14 3.29 2.15
N PHE A 25 11.91 4.36 2.12
CA PHE A 25 12.28 5.12 3.32
C PHE A 25 11.06 5.69 4.06
N ASN A 26 9.96 6.03 3.35
CA ASN A 26 8.74 6.52 3.98
C ASN A 26 8.11 5.47 4.91
N LEU A 27 8.14 4.19 4.49
CA LEU A 27 7.71 3.08 5.35
C LEU A 27 8.61 2.98 6.57
N MET A 28 9.93 3.00 6.35
CA MET A 28 10.92 2.89 7.42
C MET A 28 10.77 4.00 8.45
N GLU A 29 10.62 5.25 8.02
CA GLU A 29 10.41 6.40 8.90
C GLU A 29 9.13 6.25 9.74
N ILE A 30 8.00 5.93 9.13
CA ILE A 30 6.73 5.78 9.86
C ILE A 30 6.82 4.67 10.90
N VAL A 31 7.35 3.52 10.55
CA VAL A 31 7.46 2.37 11.48
C VAL A 31 8.41 2.65 12.63
N THR A 32 9.46 3.45 12.41
CA THR A 32 10.46 3.76 13.44
C THR A 32 10.10 4.96 14.30
N GLN A 33 9.53 6.02 13.71
CA GLN A 33 9.20 7.27 14.42
C GLN A 33 7.87 7.19 15.19
N LYS A 34 6.90 6.44 14.69
CA LYS A 34 5.65 6.12 15.38
C LYS A 34 5.66 4.61 15.62
N PRO A 35 6.13 4.15 16.78
CA PRO A 35 6.29 2.72 17.02
C PRO A 35 4.96 1.98 16.82
N ILE A 36 4.79 1.38 15.66
CA ILE A 36 3.65 0.53 15.37
C ILE A 36 3.85 -0.76 16.17
N PRO A 37 2.90 -1.16 17.02
CA PRO A 37 2.99 -2.42 17.75
C PRO A 37 3.18 -3.58 16.79
N ARG A 38 3.93 -4.60 17.19
CA ARG A 38 4.10 -5.82 16.38
C ARG A 38 2.75 -6.47 16.13
N CYS A 39 2.40 -6.60 14.88
CA CYS A 39 1.08 -7.05 14.43
C CYS A 39 1.18 -7.78 13.09
N ASN A 40 0.04 -8.30 12.65
CA ASN A 40 -0.12 -8.78 11.28
C ASN A 40 -0.16 -7.57 10.34
N VAL A 41 0.61 -7.65 9.25
CA VAL A 41 0.73 -6.60 8.23
C VAL A 41 0.31 -7.15 6.88
N LEU A 42 -0.43 -6.35 6.13
CA LEU A 42 -0.72 -6.59 4.72
C LEU A 42 0.03 -5.56 3.86
N ASP A 43 0.88 -6.03 2.96
CA ASP A 43 1.57 -5.21 1.95
C ASP A 43 0.85 -5.41 0.60
N ILE A 44 0.07 -4.40 0.17
CA ILE A 44 -0.77 -4.47 -1.03
C ILE A 44 0.01 -3.93 -2.23
N GLY A 45 0.11 -4.74 -3.30
CA GLY A 45 0.97 -4.42 -4.45
C GLY A 45 2.44 -4.52 -4.05
N CYS A 46 2.80 -5.59 -3.33
CA CYS A 46 4.12 -5.78 -2.72
C CYS A 46 5.28 -5.89 -3.74
N GLY A 47 4.94 -6.09 -5.03
CA GLY A 47 5.93 -6.29 -6.08
C GLY A 47 6.86 -7.47 -5.78
N THR A 48 8.16 -7.23 -5.83
CA THR A 48 9.18 -8.25 -5.53
C THR A 48 9.54 -8.34 -4.04
N GLY A 49 8.75 -7.74 -3.14
CA GLY A 49 8.72 -8.01 -1.71
C GLY A 49 9.71 -7.25 -0.83
N ASP A 50 10.42 -6.24 -1.33
CA ASP A 50 11.46 -5.56 -0.54
C ASP A 50 10.92 -4.92 0.75
N ASN A 51 9.73 -4.29 0.70
CA ASN A 51 9.06 -3.73 1.87
C ASN A 51 8.59 -4.83 2.83
N SER A 52 7.95 -5.87 2.30
CA SER A 52 7.49 -7.03 3.07
C SER A 52 8.63 -7.71 3.82
N ILE A 53 9.76 -7.95 3.15
CA ILE A 53 10.96 -8.56 3.73
C ILE A 53 11.55 -7.68 4.84
N TRP A 54 11.58 -6.36 4.63
CA TRP A 54 12.06 -5.44 5.67
C TRP A 54 11.14 -5.46 6.89
N LEU A 55 9.82 -5.45 6.70
CA LEU A 55 8.85 -5.57 7.79
C LEU A 55 9.02 -6.88 8.57
N ALA A 56 9.19 -8.02 7.87
CA ALA A 56 9.42 -9.30 8.52
C ALA A 56 10.73 -9.35 9.34
N ARG A 57 11.82 -8.76 8.82
CA ARG A 57 13.07 -8.57 9.58
C ARG A 57 12.87 -7.74 10.85
N ASN A 58 11.88 -6.84 10.84
CA ASN A 58 11.49 -6.05 11.99
C ASN A 58 10.40 -6.73 12.85
N ARG A 59 10.23 -8.05 12.71
CA ARG A 59 9.36 -8.92 13.54
C ARG A 59 7.86 -8.64 13.36
N PHE A 60 7.42 -8.15 12.21
CA PHE A 60 6.02 -8.17 11.81
C PHE A 60 5.68 -9.51 11.15
N GLN A 61 4.42 -9.95 11.29
CA GLN A 61 3.89 -11.07 10.52
C GLN A 61 3.32 -10.50 9.22
N VAL A 62 3.92 -10.84 8.08
CA VAL A 62 3.65 -10.13 6.83
C VAL A 62 3.01 -11.04 5.79
N ILE A 63 1.93 -10.55 5.20
CA ILE A 63 1.36 -11.09 3.97
C ILE A 63 1.54 -10.04 2.87
N GLY A 64 2.27 -10.37 1.81
CA GLY A 64 2.42 -9.55 0.62
C GLY A 64 1.48 -10.03 -0.49
N THR A 65 0.80 -9.10 -1.15
CA THR A 65 -0.08 -9.41 -2.29
C THR A 65 0.29 -8.57 -3.50
N ASP A 66 0.26 -9.19 -4.68
CA ASP A 66 0.39 -8.49 -5.97
C ASP A 66 -0.47 -9.22 -7.00
N THR A 67 -0.88 -8.56 -8.07
CA THR A 67 -1.61 -9.20 -9.17
C THR A 67 -0.70 -10.00 -10.10
N SER A 68 0.60 -9.70 -10.11
CA SER A 68 1.61 -10.37 -10.93
C SER A 68 2.18 -11.61 -10.23
N ASP A 69 1.89 -12.77 -10.79
CA ASP A 69 2.52 -14.04 -10.40
C ASP A 69 4.05 -13.99 -10.49
N ILE A 70 4.59 -13.31 -11.51
CA ILE A 70 6.04 -13.14 -11.72
C ILE A 70 6.66 -12.32 -10.58
N ALA A 71 5.98 -11.27 -10.11
CA ALA A 71 6.44 -10.48 -8.98
C ALA A 71 6.45 -11.33 -7.70
N ILE A 72 5.39 -12.09 -7.47
CA ILE A 72 5.24 -12.95 -6.30
C ILE A 72 6.32 -14.05 -6.25
N GLU A 73 6.63 -14.70 -7.36
CA GLU A 73 7.72 -15.69 -7.39
C GLU A 73 9.07 -15.05 -7.04
N LYS A 74 9.38 -13.86 -7.59
CA LYS A 74 10.59 -13.10 -7.21
C LYS A 74 10.59 -12.72 -5.73
N ALA A 75 9.43 -12.35 -5.16
CA ALA A 75 9.30 -12.01 -3.74
C ALA A 75 9.61 -13.21 -2.84
N LYS A 76 9.06 -14.39 -3.17
CA LYS A 76 9.35 -15.65 -2.47
C LYS A 76 10.84 -16.01 -2.51
N GLU A 77 11.46 -15.89 -3.67
CA GLU A 77 12.90 -16.15 -3.83
C GLU A 77 13.74 -15.18 -2.96
N LYS A 78 13.41 -13.88 -2.97
CA LYS A 78 14.09 -12.88 -2.15
C LYS A 78 13.92 -13.17 -0.65
N ALA A 79 12.71 -13.50 -0.19
CA ALA A 79 12.44 -13.84 1.21
C ALA A 79 13.20 -15.09 1.66
N SER A 80 13.24 -16.14 0.83
CA SER A 80 14.02 -17.35 1.08
C SER A 80 15.52 -17.04 1.21
N LYS A 81 16.10 -16.27 0.28
CA LYS A 81 17.50 -15.83 0.34
C LYS A 81 17.78 -14.97 1.59
N ALA A 82 16.81 -14.16 1.99
CA ALA A 82 16.88 -13.30 3.17
C ALA A 82 16.66 -14.08 4.49
N LYS A 83 16.21 -15.34 4.42
CA LYS A 83 15.86 -16.21 5.57
C LYS A 83 14.81 -15.55 6.48
N VAL A 84 13.78 -14.96 5.88
CA VAL A 84 12.64 -14.37 6.59
C VAL A 84 11.36 -15.11 6.22
N ASP A 85 10.45 -15.16 7.18
CA ASP A 85 9.11 -15.72 6.99
C ASP A 85 8.15 -14.62 6.53
N CYS A 86 7.69 -14.75 5.29
CA CYS A 86 6.71 -13.89 4.64
C CYS A 86 5.81 -14.72 3.74
N ASP A 87 4.52 -14.56 3.88
CA ASP A 87 3.56 -15.12 2.94
C ASP A 87 3.37 -14.20 1.74
N PHE A 88 3.38 -14.78 0.53
CA PHE A 88 3.14 -14.03 -0.71
C PHE A 88 2.08 -14.70 -1.57
N MET A 89 1.12 -13.89 -2.08
CA MET A 89 -0.01 -14.37 -2.87
C MET A 89 -0.23 -13.52 -4.13
N ALA A 90 -0.40 -14.21 -5.28
CA ALA A 90 -0.86 -13.55 -6.50
C ALA A 90 -2.39 -13.39 -6.44
N VAL A 91 -2.87 -12.14 -6.22
CA VAL A 91 -4.30 -11.89 -6.02
C VAL A 91 -4.67 -10.43 -6.33
N ASP A 92 -5.85 -10.24 -6.91
CA ASP A 92 -6.46 -8.92 -7.07
C ASP A 92 -7.17 -8.50 -5.77
N PHE A 93 -6.59 -7.51 -5.07
CA PHE A 93 -7.12 -7.00 -3.82
C PHE A 93 -8.50 -6.35 -3.95
N LEU A 94 -8.88 -5.82 -5.12
CA LEU A 94 -10.20 -5.24 -5.32
C LEU A 94 -11.32 -6.30 -5.38
N ARG A 95 -10.98 -7.54 -5.71
CA ARG A 95 -11.96 -8.61 -5.95
C ARG A 95 -11.96 -9.70 -4.89
N ASN A 96 -10.89 -9.78 -4.10
CA ASN A 96 -10.68 -10.89 -3.18
C ASN A 96 -10.53 -10.43 -1.73
N LYS A 97 -11.02 -11.24 -0.82
CA LYS A 97 -10.71 -11.12 0.61
C LYS A 97 -9.39 -11.81 0.91
N ILE A 98 -8.51 -11.14 1.65
CA ILE A 98 -7.24 -11.70 2.07
C ILE A 98 -7.43 -12.40 3.40
N LYS A 99 -7.02 -13.66 3.48
CA LYS A 99 -7.00 -14.42 4.73
C LYS A 99 -5.98 -13.80 5.69
N GLY A 100 -6.23 -13.92 6.99
CA GLY A 100 -5.33 -13.35 8.02
C GLY A 100 -5.78 -12.00 8.59
N ALA A 101 -6.88 -11.42 8.06
CA ALA A 101 -7.52 -10.27 8.70
C ALA A 101 -8.09 -10.65 10.10
N PRO A 102 -8.18 -9.70 11.05
CA PRO A 102 -7.84 -8.30 10.90
C PRO A 102 -6.34 -8.02 10.97
N PHE A 103 -5.88 -7.06 10.15
CA PHE A 103 -4.50 -6.57 10.18
C PHE A 103 -4.39 -5.35 11.10
N GLY A 104 -3.26 -5.23 11.81
CA GLY A 104 -2.98 -4.04 12.61
C GLY A 104 -2.38 -2.89 11.77
N PHE A 105 -1.70 -3.25 10.67
CA PHE A 105 -1.11 -2.29 9.76
C PHE A 105 -1.28 -2.77 8.31
N ILE A 106 -1.68 -1.86 7.43
CA ILE A 106 -1.72 -2.08 5.97
C ILE A 106 -0.82 -1.04 5.31
N PHE A 107 -0.03 -1.50 4.35
CA PHE A 107 0.86 -0.66 3.55
C PHE A 107 0.60 -0.86 2.07
N ASP A 108 0.67 0.20 1.29
CA ASP A 108 0.80 0.13 -0.15
C ASP A 108 1.72 1.24 -0.67
N ARG A 109 2.51 0.91 -1.67
CA ARG A 109 3.40 1.83 -2.36
C ARG A 109 3.11 1.82 -3.85
N GLY A 110 2.27 2.75 -4.27
CA GLY A 110 1.93 2.88 -5.69
C GLY A 110 0.81 1.94 -6.16
N CYS A 111 0.12 1.24 -5.26
CA CYS A 111 -1.05 0.45 -5.61
C CYS A 111 -2.31 1.34 -5.71
N PHE A 112 -2.63 2.09 -4.67
CA PHE A 112 -3.77 3.01 -4.63
C PHE A 112 -3.79 3.99 -5.82
N HIS A 113 -2.66 4.60 -6.16
CA HIS A 113 -2.58 5.59 -7.23
C HIS A 113 -2.80 5.02 -8.64
N SER A 114 -2.69 3.70 -8.80
CA SER A 114 -2.88 3.03 -10.08
C SER A 114 -4.33 3.07 -10.57
N PHE A 115 -5.28 3.25 -9.66
CA PHE A 115 -6.70 3.32 -9.98
C PHE A 115 -7.09 4.73 -10.45
N SER A 116 -7.44 4.88 -11.74
CA SER A 116 -7.79 6.16 -12.33
C SER A 116 -9.19 6.65 -11.93
N SER A 117 -10.15 5.72 -11.74
CA SER A 117 -11.51 6.10 -11.38
C SER A 117 -11.64 6.38 -9.87
N GLU A 118 -12.45 7.39 -9.52
CA GLU A 118 -12.80 7.72 -8.14
C GLU A 118 -13.49 6.53 -7.45
N ASN A 119 -14.39 5.87 -8.17
CA ASN A 119 -15.10 4.69 -7.66
C ASN A 119 -14.15 3.55 -7.26
N ASP A 120 -13.12 3.25 -8.08
CA ASP A 120 -12.18 2.18 -7.76
C ASP A 120 -11.27 2.57 -6.61
N ARG A 121 -10.87 3.85 -6.49
CA ARG A 121 -10.15 4.35 -5.32
C ARG A 121 -10.98 4.25 -4.04
N GLY A 122 -12.27 4.60 -4.10
CA GLY A 122 -13.19 4.43 -2.97
C GLY A 122 -13.40 2.95 -2.60
N ARG A 123 -13.51 2.05 -3.61
CA ARG A 123 -13.57 0.59 -3.37
C ARG A 123 -12.30 0.07 -2.72
N PHE A 124 -11.14 0.54 -3.17
CA PHE A 124 -9.86 0.17 -2.58
C PHE A 124 -9.81 0.60 -1.11
N ALA A 125 -10.12 1.85 -0.79
CA ALA A 125 -10.15 2.37 0.58
C ALA A 125 -11.12 1.58 1.47
N ARG A 126 -12.33 1.29 0.97
CA ARG A 126 -13.31 0.45 1.68
C ARG A 126 -12.78 -0.95 1.96
N ASN A 127 -12.12 -1.57 0.99
CA ASN A 127 -11.54 -2.90 1.17
C ASN A 127 -10.40 -2.87 2.20
N VAL A 128 -9.55 -1.85 2.19
CA VAL A 128 -8.53 -1.65 3.22
C VAL A 128 -9.17 -1.56 4.60
N ALA A 129 -10.21 -0.72 4.77
CA ALA A 129 -10.93 -0.60 6.03
C ALA A 129 -11.57 -1.91 6.51
N ALA A 130 -12.07 -2.73 5.58
CA ALA A 130 -12.67 -4.04 5.88
C ALA A 130 -11.63 -5.07 6.36
N HIS A 131 -10.35 -4.91 6.00
CA HIS A 131 -9.26 -5.80 6.41
C HIS A 131 -8.53 -5.32 7.66
N LEU A 132 -8.69 -4.05 8.08
CA LEU A 132 -8.08 -3.50 9.29
C LEU A 132 -8.88 -3.80 10.56
N GLY A 133 -8.15 -4.03 11.65
CA GLY A 133 -8.70 -3.99 13.00
C GLY A 133 -9.15 -2.59 13.41
N GLU A 134 -9.82 -2.44 14.57
CA GLU A 134 -10.41 -1.17 15.03
C GLU A 134 -9.40 -0.02 15.17
N ALA A 135 -8.21 -0.29 15.68
CA ALA A 135 -7.13 0.70 15.78
C ALA A 135 -6.11 0.59 14.64
N GLY A 136 -6.45 -0.12 13.58
CA GLY A 136 -5.55 -0.42 12.47
C GLY A 136 -5.17 0.82 11.68
N LEU A 137 -3.92 0.84 11.23
CA LEU A 137 -3.34 1.93 10.45
C LEU A 137 -3.17 1.53 8.99
N TRP A 138 -3.36 2.50 8.10
CA TRP A 138 -3.01 2.38 6.69
C TRP A 138 -2.02 3.47 6.30
N LEU A 139 -0.90 3.07 5.70
CA LEU A 139 0.07 3.96 5.07
C LEU A 139 0.02 3.74 3.55
N THR A 140 -0.29 4.78 2.79
CA THR A 140 -0.18 4.77 1.34
C THR A 140 0.87 5.76 0.85
N ILE A 141 1.69 5.35 -0.13
CA ILE A 141 2.60 6.21 -0.86
C ILE A 141 2.09 6.32 -2.29
N ALA A 142 1.56 7.49 -2.65
CA ALA A 142 0.92 7.73 -3.94
C ALA A 142 1.61 8.85 -4.71
N GLY A 143 1.65 8.78 -6.04
CA GLY A 143 2.25 9.84 -6.86
C GLY A 143 1.53 11.18 -6.67
N ASN A 144 2.29 12.26 -6.58
CA ASN A 144 1.81 13.60 -6.27
C ASN A 144 1.54 14.40 -7.55
N ALA A 145 0.30 14.88 -7.73
CA ALA A 145 -0.11 15.65 -8.90
C ALA A 145 0.47 17.10 -8.93
N ASP A 146 1.02 17.57 -7.81
CA ASP A 146 1.71 18.86 -7.80
C ASP A 146 3.12 18.78 -8.42
N GLU A 147 3.55 17.59 -8.83
CA GLU A 147 4.80 17.41 -9.56
C GLU A 147 4.62 17.82 -11.03
N ARG A 148 5.39 18.80 -11.48
CA ARG A 148 5.49 19.17 -12.90
C ARG A 148 6.61 18.36 -13.56
N ARG A 149 6.32 17.08 -13.86
CA ARG A 149 7.29 16.21 -14.53
C ARG A 149 7.11 16.23 -16.03
N GLN A 150 8.20 16.40 -16.78
CA GLN A 150 8.23 16.13 -18.21
C GLN A 150 8.60 14.66 -18.43
N GLY A 151 7.73 13.90 -19.10
CA GLY A 151 7.97 12.50 -19.44
C GLY A 151 7.23 11.48 -18.55
N PRO A 152 7.49 10.17 -18.77
CA PRO A 152 6.79 9.12 -18.07
C PRO A 152 7.15 9.05 -16.59
N GLY A 153 6.14 8.77 -15.76
CA GLY A 153 6.29 8.65 -14.30
C GLY A 153 5.17 7.79 -13.69
N PRO A 154 5.14 7.70 -12.36
CA PRO A 154 4.03 7.05 -11.68
C PRO A 154 2.73 7.82 -11.92
N PRO A 155 1.56 7.14 -11.87
CA PRO A 155 0.27 7.81 -11.84
C PRO A 155 0.23 8.84 -10.71
N GLN A 156 -0.38 9.99 -10.98
CA GLN A 156 -0.44 11.12 -10.05
C GLN A 156 -1.85 11.30 -9.51
N ARG A 157 -1.95 11.70 -8.25
CA ARG A 157 -3.20 12.02 -7.55
C ARG A 157 -3.05 13.36 -6.85
N SER A 158 -4.10 14.16 -6.88
CA SER A 158 -4.19 15.35 -6.03
C SER A 158 -4.43 14.95 -4.57
N ALA A 159 -4.17 15.85 -3.64
CA ALA A 159 -4.57 15.65 -2.24
C ALA A 159 -6.08 15.40 -2.13
N GLY A 160 -6.89 16.12 -2.92
CA GLY A 160 -8.34 15.95 -2.99
C GLY A 160 -8.76 14.55 -3.43
N ASP A 161 -8.09 13.94 -4.45
CA ASP A 161 -8.36 12.56 -4.86
C ASP A 161 -8.15 11.54 -3.73
N ILE A 162 -7.14 11.77 -2.90
CA ILE A 162 -6.85 10.91 -1.75
C ILE A 162 -7.93 11.11 -0.70
N VAL A 163 -8.17 12.36 -0.28
CA VAL A 163 -9.13 12.70 0.79
C VAL A 163 -10.53 12.17 0.45
N LEU A 164 -11.04 12.43 -0.75
CA LEU A 164 -12.37 11.96 -1.18
C LEU A 164 -12.51 10.43 -1.11
N ALA A 165 -11.46 9.70 -1.43
CA ALA A 165 -11.50 8.24 -1.41
C ALA A 165 -11.44 7.64 0.01
N VAL A 166 -10.69 8.27 0.92
CA VAL A 166 -10.35 7.66 2.23
C VAL A 166 -11.18 8.20 3.38
N GLU A 167 -11.61 9.47 3.33
CA GLU A 167 -12.31 10.14 4.43
C GLU A 167 -13.57 9.39 4.92
N PRO A 168 -14.37 8.75 4.07
CA PRO A 168 -15.53 7.99 4.54
C PRO A 168 -15.19 6.83 5.50
N TYR A 169 -13.95 6.33 5.47
CA TYR A 169 -13.53 5.14 6.21
C TYR A 169 -12.41 5.40 7.21
N PHE A 170 -11.67 6.51 7.03
CA PHE A 170 -10.44 6.77 7.77
C PHE A 170 -10.40 8.18 8.35
N GLU A 171 -9.76 8.29 9.51
CA GLU A 171 -9.19 9.52 10.02
C GLU A 171 -7.80 9.71 9.41
N ILE A 172 -7.55 10.85 8.77
CA ILE A 172 -6.24 11.17 8.20
C ILE A 172 -5.35 11.73 9.32
N LEU A 173 -4.37 10.95 9.75
CA LEU A 173 -3.42 11.37 10.78
C LEU A 173 -2.35 12.31 10.21
N SER A 174 -1.94 12.08 8.96
CA SER A 174 -1.04 12.97 8.22
C SER A 174 -1.15 12.74 6.71
N LEU A 175 -1.09 13.84 5.95
CA LEU A 175 -0.94 13.85 4.49
C LEU A 175 0.20 14.82 4.16
N GLN A 176 1.33 14.30 3.71
CA GLN A 176 2.56 15.06 3.53
C GLN A 176 3.15 14.86 2.15
N SER A 177 3.72 15.92 1.58
CA SER A 177 4.54 15.82 0.38
C SER A 177 5.85 15.12 0.71
N SER A 178 6.21 14.14 -0.11
CA SER A 178 7.43 13.34 -0.01
C SER A 178 7.92 12.95 -1.42
N HIS A 179 8.74 11.92 -1.52
CA HIS A 179 9.20 11.31 -2.76
C HIS A 179 9.10 9.80 -2.64
N PHE A 180 8.98 9.11 -3.77
CA PHE A 180 9.21 7.66 -3.78
C PHE A 180 10.68 7.35 -3.50
N GLY A 181 10.97 6.27 -2.78
CA GLY A 181 12.29 5.68 -2.79
C GLY A 181 12.74 5.39 -4.23
N SER A 182 13.97 5.73 -4.60
CA SER A 182 14.44 5.58 -5.97
C SER A 182 15.95 5.43 -6.02
N ASN A 183 16.45 4.60 -6.95
CA ASN A 183 17.86 4.49 -7.30
C ASN A 183 18.27 5.51 -8.39
N ARG A 184 17.32 6.33 -8.85
CA ARG A 184 17.55 7.34 -9.89
C ARG A 184 17.71 8.72 -9.25
N PRO A 185 18.50 9.63 -9.85
CA PRO A 185 18.49 11.04 -9.48
C PRO A 185 17.07 11.60 -9.75
N ASN A 186 16.65 12.57 -8.98
CA ASN A 186 15.32 13.20 -9.07
C ASN A 186 14.16 12.20 -8.91
N PRO A 187 13.99 11.59 -7.73
CA PRO A 187 12.89 10.66 -7.45
C PRO A 187 11.54 11.34 -7.66
N PRO A 188 10.52 10.60 -8.14
CA PRO A 188 9.18 11.15 -8.29
C PRO A 188 8.62 11.67 -6.97
N ARG A 189 7.96 12.83 -6.99
CA ARG A 189 7.22 13.33 -5.83
C ARG A 189 6.08 12.38 -5.47
N ALA A 190 5.85 12.23 -4.19
CA ALA A 190 4.80 11.38 -3.66
C ALA A 190 4.02 12.10 -2.56
N TRP A 191 2.80 11.68 -2.35
CA TRP A 191 2.07 11.85 -1.11
C TRP A 191 2.37 10.68 -0.18
N ARG A 192 2.72 10.97 1.06
CA ARG A 192 2.76 10.03 2.17
C ARG A 192 1.53 10.29 3.04
N CYS A 193 0.58 9.37 3.00
CA CYS A 193 -0.66 9.49 3.78
C CYS A 193 -0.74 8.38 4.80
N LEU A 194 -0.75 8.74 6.09
CA LEU A 194 -0.97 7.84 7.21
C LEU A 194 -2.38 8.07 7.76
N MET A 195 -3.12 6.99 7.91
CA MET A 195 -4.54 7.02 8.27
C MET A 195 -4.83 5.97 9.34
N GLN A 196 -5.85 6.23 10.15
CA GLN A 196 -6.41 5.27 11.10
C GLN A 196 -7.85 4.95 10.72
N LYS A 197 -8.24 3.70 10.82
CA LYS A 197 -9.62 3.28 10.59
C LYS A 197 -10.56 4.03 11.55
N ARG A 198 -11.63 4.63 11.00
CA ARG A 198 -12.66 5.27 11.84
C ARG A 198 -13.38 4.23 12.68
N HIS A 199 -13.58 4.56 13.94
CA HIS A 199 -14.52 3.82 14.77
C HIS A 199 -15.95 4.13 14.28
N VAL A 200 -16.67 3.12 13.84
CA VAL A 200 -18.11 3.25 13.64
C VAL A 200 -18.73 3.23 15.04
N SER A 201 -18.96 4.40 15.62
CA SER A 201 -19.86 4.50 16.76
C SER A 201 -21.23 4.03 16.25
N LEU A 202 -21.65 2.84 16.64
CA LEU A 202 -23.06 2.47 16.59
C LEU A 202 -23.78 3.43 17.55
N SER A 203 -24.18 4.58 17.04
CA SER A 203 -25.22 5.37 17.71
C SER A 203 -26.47 4.52 17.65
N VAL A 204 -26.67 3.72 18.69
CA VAL A 204 -27.98 3.17 19.02
C VAL A 204 -28.85 4.37 19.32
N GLY A 205 -29.45 4.91 18.26
CA GLY A 205 -30.57 5.81 18.36
C GLY A 205 -31.72 4.99 18.95
N ALA A 206 -31.73 4.88 20.27
CA ALA A 206 -32.92 4.53 21.00
C ALA A 206 -33.94 5.66 20.73
N MET A 207 -34.73 5.49 19.72
CA MET A 207 -35.94 6.27 19.54
C MET A 207 -37.00 5.58 20.41
N LEU A 208 -36.98 5.92 21.70
CA LEU A 208 -38.14 5.79 22.56
C LEU A 208 -39.05 6.96 22.23
N LEU A 209 -40.17 6.71 21.61
CA LEU A 209 -41.45 7.35 21.82
C LEU A 209 -42.55 6.37 21.42
#